data_45b3e33662a59bdbc5583ac910e28d46
#
_entry.id   45b3e33662a59bdbc5583ac910e28d46
#
_cell.length_a   1.000
_cell.length_b   1.000
_cell.length_c   1.000
_cell.angle_alpha   90.00
_cell.angle_beta   90.00
_cell.angle_gamma   90.00
#
_symmetry.space_group_name_H-M   'P 1'
#
loop_
_entity.id
_entity.type
_entity.pdbx_description
1 polymer ?
#
loop_
_entity_poly.entity_id
_entity_poly.type
_entity_poly.pdbx_seq_one_letter_code
_entity_poly.pdbx_strand_id
1 'polypeptide(L)'
;MSLTQELKNLAMVDIFSEAKKADLFIGRPYYLDFDKAYLLITDAWKEKVGGIPQGTFLLAFYENENDDVDECLLLRAIKPAKLPTDNDVIASMVEYYKDNLKTSGKKSQLDDFTKYTFSFSGLECRILGTFYRDEDKKIQFGADVENYYSAHNYVAYKPVGDILEMIVNFRDGNTSIGCSTDYRIGKIRYSSSRRFQDKHPDVPVYVSPSDFLGKRTALFGMTRTGKSNTVKKVIEATTEISNKATNTCIDASAVSATDNIKQFKDDGTPKYKVGQIIFDMNGEYANANLQDEGTAIFEKYSQITTRYSVLDKPDFKVLKVNFFNEISVGFELICSLLADESGDYIKSFTAVDLEEPADKFSSAHIRWARKSAVYQCCLKMAGFTVPNNHKVEFTGNKDINNRIIDGRTIDPSVGISLEDAVAFWTWVAENQDDKFFVNYRSKNGHDWVDEDLK
;
A
#
# COMPACT_ATOMS: atom_id res chain seq x y z
N MET A 1 -18.57 -4.87 29.41
CA MET A 1 -18.92 -4.14 28.15
C MET A 1 -19.51 -2.80 28.55
N SER A 2 -19.19 -1.69 27.87
CA SER A 2 -19.79 -0.40 28.22
C SER A 2 -21.21 -0.32 27.65
N LEU A 3 -22.11 0.38 28.37
CA LEU A 3 -23.51 0.62 27.94
C LEU A 3 -23.57 1.17 26.49
N THR A 4 -22.56 1.94 26.11
CA THR A 4 -22.39 2.50 24.74
C THR A 4 -22.15 1.39 23.70
N GLN A 5 -21.53 0.29 24.07
CA GLN A 5 -21.26 -0.84 23.18
C GLN A 5 -22.49 -1.74 23.02
N GLU A 6 -23.28 -1.88 24.08
CA GLU A 6 -24.56 -2.58 24.03
C GLU A 6 -25.61 -1.81 23.21
N LEU A 7 -25.66 -0.48 23.36
CA LEU A 7 -26.52 0.39 22.54
C LEU A 7 -26.12 0.40 21.07
N LYS A 8 -24.84 0.28 20.76
CA LYS A 8 -24.35 0.17 19.38
C LYS A 8 -24.66 -1.20 18.76
N ASN A 9 -24.61 -2.27 19.54
CA ASN A 9 -25.00 -3.61 19.08
C ASN A 9 -26.52 -3.72 18.83
N LEU A 10 -27.34 -2.97 19.58
CA LEU A 10 -28.78 -2.87 19.35
C LEU A 10 -29.18 -2.06 18.10
N ALA A 11 -28.23 -1.24 17.58
CA ALA A 11 -28.44 -0.44 16.37
C ALA A 11 -27.93 -1.13 15.08
N MET A 12 -27.44 -2.37 15.14
CA MET A 12 -27.08 -3.12 13.95
C MET A 12 -28.34 -3.53 13.19
N VAL A 13 -28.37 -3.19 11.91
CA VAL A 13 -29.42 -3.63 10.98
C VAL A 13 -29.41 -5.15 10.92
N ASP A 14 -30.53 -5.76 11.25
CA ASP A 14 -30.66 -7.20 11.16
C ASP A 14 -30.93 -7.65 9.72
N ILE A 15 -29.87 -8.18 9.06
CA ILE A 15 -29.96 -8.65 7.67
C ILE A 15 -31.01 -9.76 7.48
N PHE A 16 -31.26 -10.59 8.50
CA PHE A 16 -32.16 -11.73 8.40
C PHE A 16 -33.62 -11.33 8.38
N SER A 17 -33.98 -10.22 8.99
CA SER A 17 -35.36 -9.71 8.99
C SER A 17 -35.60 -8.61 7.96
N GLU A 18 -34.63 -7.68 7.82
CA GLU A 18 -34.84 -6.49 7.00
C GLU A 18 -34.55 -6.68 5.51
N ALA A 19 -33.72 -7.65 5.12
CA ALA A 19 -33.41 -7.92 3.72
C ALA A 19 -34.51 -8.70 2.99
N LYS A 20 -35.36 -9.47 3.70
CA LYS A 20 -36.40 -10.30 3.11
C LYS A 20 -37.68 -9.51 2.73
N LYS A 21 -37.53 -8.30 2.19
CA LYS A 21 -38.63 -7.47 1.74
C LYS A 21 -39.06 -7.82 0.30
N ALA A 22 -40.36 -7.92 0.07
CA ALA A 22 -40.91 -8.30 -1.24
C ALA A 22 -40.52 -7.35 -2.39
N ASP A 23 -40.17 -6.10 -2.09
CA ASP A 23 -39.68 -5.10 -3.05
C ASP A 23 -38.22 -5.27 -3.38
N LEU A 24 -37.45 -6.03 -2.60
CA LEU A 24 -36.03 -6.36 -2.83
C LEU A 24 -35.83 -7.74 -3.47
N PHE A 25 -36.90 -8.52 -3.64
CA PHE A 25 -36.85 -9.84 -4.28
C PHE A 25 -36.38 -9.74 -5.74
N ILE A 26 -35.44 -10.62 -6.14
CA ILE A 26 -34.88 -10.65 -7.49
C ILE A 26 -35.01 -11.98 -8.20
N GLY A 27 -35.22 -13.10 -7.47
CA GLY A 27 -35.31 -14.42 -8.08
C GLY A 27 -34.91 -15.56 -7.15
N ARG A 28 -34.77 -16.74 -7.74
CA ARG A 28 -34.35 -17.96 -7.05
C ARG A 28 -33.23 -18.66 -7.78
N PRO A 29 -32.28 -19.31 -7.08
CA PRO A 29 -31.29 -20.15 -7.74
C PRO A 29 -31.96 -21.36 -8.42
N TYR A 30 -31.53 -21.70 -9.62
CA TYR A 30 -31.84 -22.99 -10.27
C TYR A 30 -30.65 -23.94 -10.22
N TYR A 31 -29.45 -23.42 -9.92
CA TYR A 31 -28.24 -24.21 -9.68
C TYR A 31 -27.38 -23.50 -8.64
N LEU A 32 -26.71 -24.29 -7.82
CA LEU A 32 -25.84 -23.82 -6.75
C LEU A 32 -24.70 -24.83 -6.54
N ASP A 33 -23.48 -24.36 -6.41
CA ASP A 33 -22.31 -25.08 -5.91
C ASP A 33 -21.56 -24.23 -4.87
N PHE A 34 -20.37 -24.63 -4.44
CA PHE A 34 -19.60 -23.90 -3.44
C PHE A 34 -19.02 -22.56 -3.92
N ASP A 35 -18.89 -22.34 -5.22
CA ASP A 35 -18.28 -21.14 -5.82
C ASP A 35 -19.31 -20.25 -6.51
N LYS A 36 -20.38 -20.85 -7.07
CA LYS A 36 -21.33 -20.15 -7.93
C LYS A 36 -22.78 -20.44 -7.61
N ALA A 37 -23.62 -19.44 -7.85
CA ALA A 37 -25.05 -19.55 -7.88
C ALA A 37 -25.58 -19.03 -9.21
N TYR A 38 -26.51 -19.75 -9.82
CA TYR A 38 -27.22 -19.36 -11.04
C TYR A 38 -28.67 -19.06 -10.70
N LEU A 39 -29.03 -17.79 -10.80
CA LEU A 39 -30.36 -17.31 -10.43
C LEU A 39 -31.27 -17.21 -11.64
N LEU A 40 -32.51 -17.65 -11.49
CA LEU A 40 -33.62 -17.35 -12.39
C LEU A 40 -34.16 -15.97 -12.03
N ILE A 41 -34.12 -15.02 -12.96
CA ILE A 41 -34.56 -13.63 -12.80
C ILE A 41 -35.52 -13.25 -13.93
N THR A 42 -36.33 -12.21 -13.72
CA THR A 42 -37.21 -11.64 -14.76
C THR A 42 -36.99 -10.15 -14.93
N ASP A 43 -37.40 -9.62 -16.08
CA ASP A 43 -37.30 -8.18 -16.34
C ASP A 43 -38.09 -7.36 -15.33
N ALA A 44 -39.28 -7.83 -14.93
CA ALA A 44 -40.14 -7.18 -13.95
C ALA A 44 -39.47 -7.09 -12.55
N TRP A 45 -38.81 -8.16 -12.12
CA TRP A 45 -38.09 -8.14 -10.84
C TRP A 45 -36.86 -7.22 -10.91
N LYS A 46 -36.10 -7.26 -12.02
CA LYS A 46 -34.96 -6.34 -12.23
C LYS A 46 -35.40 -4.87 -12.20
N GLU A 47 -36.51 -4.54 -12.85
CA GLU A 47 -37.05 -3.18 -12.85
C GLU A 47 -37.49 -2.74 -11.44
N LYS A 48 -38.16 -3.62 -10.70
CA LYS A 48 -38.66 -3.36 -9.33
C LYS A 48 -37.50 -2.98 -8.39
N VAL A 49 -36.37 -3.70 -8.44
CA VAL A 49 -35.20 -3.45 -7.58
C VAL A 49 -34.26 -2.36 -8.15
N GLY A 50 -34.64 -1.64 -9.21
CA GLY A 50 -33.82 -0.62 -9.84
C GLY A 50 -32.60 -1.17 -10.59
N GLY A 51 -32.75 -2.34 -11.25
CA GLY A 51 -31.69 -2.99 -12.02
C GLY A 51 -30.70 -3.80 -11.19
N ILE A 52 -29.92 -4.63 -11.87
CA ILE A 52 -28.86 -5.46 -11.28
C ILE A 52 -27.58 -5.22 -12.09
N PRO A 53 -26.85 -4.12 -11.85
CA PRO A 53 -25.55 -3.89 -12.47
C PRO A 53 -24.53 -4.99 -12.15
N GLN A 54 -23.55 -5.19 -13.02
CA GLN A 54 -22.45 -6.11 -12.73
C GLN A 54 -21.73 -5.71 -11.42
N GLY A 55 -21.43 -6.68 -10.59
CA GLY A 55 -20.78 -6.47 -9.30
C GLY A 55 -21.75 -6.18 -8.14
N THR A 56 -23.06 -6.11 -8.39
CA THR A 56 -24.08 -5.95 -7.34
C THR A 56 -23.99 -7.08 -6.33
N PHE A 57 -24.00 -6.74 -5.05
CA PHE A 57 -24.16 -7.71 -3.96
C PHE A 57 -25.60 -8.16 -3.87
N LEU A 58 -25.82 -9.44 -3.61
CA LEU A 58 -27.09 -10.07 -3.42
C LEU A 58 -27.03 -10.97 -2.19
N LEU A 59 -28.15 -11.19 -1.53
CA LEU A 59 -28.28 -12.09 -0.41
C LEU A 59 -29.23 -13.22 -0.79
N ALA A 60 -28.80 -14.48 -0.62
CA ALA A 60 -29.63 -15.65 -0.85
C ALA A 60 -29.92 -16.34 0.49
N PHE A 61 -31.17 -16.27 0.92
CA PHE A 61 -31.64 -16.89 2.15
C PHE A 61 -32.23 -18.25 1.87
N TYR A 62 -31.95 -19.21 2.74
CA TYR A 62 -32.65 -20.48 2.76
C TYR A 62 -34.02 -20.27 3.37
N GLU A 63 -35.07 -20.66 2.66
CA GLU A 63 -36.44 -20.59 3.11
C GLU A 63 -37.02 -22.01 3.13
N ASN A 64 -37.29 -22.55 4.32
CA ASN A 64 -37.98 -23.81 4.55
C ASN A 64 -39.25 -23.54 5.35
N GLU A 65 -40.16 -24.49 5.34
CA GLU A 65 -41.44 -24.44 6.10
C GLU A 65 -41.23 -24.22 7.61
N ASN A 66 -40.06 -24.51 8.14
CA ASN A 66 -39.70 -24.38 9.56
C ASN A 66 -38.86 -23.13 9.89
N ASP A 67 -38.63 -22.26 8.98
CA ASP A 67 -38.07 -20.87 9.08
C ASP A 67 -36.84 -20.56 9.97
N ASP A 68 -36.09 -21.55 10.44
CA ASP A 68 -35.11 -21.37 11.52
C ASP A 68 -33.65 -21.46 11.10
N VAL A 69 -33.32 -21.24 9.81
CA VAL A 69 -31.92 -21.21 9.41
C VAL A 69 -31.43 -19.76 9.35
N ASP A 70 -30.70 -19.35 10.39
CA ASP A 70 -30.08 -18.04 10.50
C ASP A 70 -28.78 -17.97 9.67
N GLU A 71 -28.85 -18.35 8.37
CA GLU A 71 -27.78 -18.31 7.42
C GLU A 71 -28.22 -17.69 6.10
N CYS A 72 -27.34 -16.91 5.47
CA CYS A 72 -27.55 -16.46 4.11
C CYS A 72 -26.25 -16.35 3.33
N LEU A 73 -26.31 -16.72 2.05
CA LEU A 73 -25.16 -16.61 1.15
C LEU A 73 -25.03 -15.18 0.65
N LEU A 74 -23.81 -14.63 0.75
CA LEU A 74 -23.46 -13.38 0.07
C LEU A 74 -23.00 -13.68 -1.35
N LEU A 75 -23.74 -13.16 -2.32
CA LEU A 75 -23.49 -13.35 -3.74
C LEU A 75 -23.02 -12.05 -4.39
N ARG A 76 -22.28 -12.18 -5.49
CA ARG A 76 -21.90 -11.06 -6.36
C ARG A 76 -22.33 -11.37 -7.79
N ALA A 77 -23.16 -10.52 -8.38
CA ALA A 77 -23.59 -10.63 -9.77
C ALA A 77 -22.42 -10.47 -10.74
N ILE A 78 -22.18 -11.43 -11.62
CA ILE A 78 -21.04 -11.45 -12.54
C ILE A 78 -21.50 -11.16 -13.98
N LYS A 79 -22.38 -12.01 -14.55
CA LYS A 79 -22.83 -11.90 -15.95
C LYS A 79 -24.15 -12.62 -16.15
N PRO A 80 -24.88 -12.32 -17.25
CA PRO A 80 -26.01 -13.14 -17.66
C PRO A 80 -25.58 -14.60 -17.90
N ALA A 81 -26.46 -15.53 -17.58
CA ALA A 81 -26.28 -16.95 -17.80
C ALA A 81 -27.42 -17.52 -18.65
N LYS A 82 -27.16 -18.62 -19.34
CA LYS A 82 -28.19 -19.34 -20.06
C LYS A 82 -29.07 -20.16 -19.09
N LEU A 83 -30.36 -20.17 -19.33
CA LEU A 83 -31.25 -21.10 -18.67
C LEU A 83 -31.19 -22.47 -19.35
N PRO A 84 -31.49 -23.56 -18.62
CA PRO A 84 -31.58 -24.90 -19.22
C PRO A 84 -32.55 -24.97 -20.39
N THR A 85 -33.61 -24.16 -20.36
CA THR A 85 -34.69 -24.09 -21.38
C THR A 85 -34.42 -23.09 -22.50
N ASP A 86 -33.32 -22.34 -22.49
CA ASP A 86 -33.06 -21.26 -23.44
C ASP A 86 -33.06 -21.72 -24.91
N ASN A 87 -32.61 -22.95 -25.19
CA ASN A 87 -32.59 -23.43 -26.57
C ASN A 87 -34.02 -23.54 -27.15
N ASP A 88 -34.97 -24.01 -26.36
CA ASP A 88 -36.37 -24.16 -26.76
C ASP A 88 -37.05 -22.80 -26.85
N VAL A 89 -36.77 -21.92 -25.91
CA VAL A 89 -37.28 -20.54 -25.88
C VAL A 89 -36.74 -19.74 -27.07
N ILE A 90 -35.46 -19.87 -27.39
CA ILE A 90 -34.81 -19.21 -28.53
C ILE A 90 -35.41 -19.74 -29.83
N ALA A 91 -35.62 -21.05 -29.98
CA ALA A 91 -36.25 -21.66 -31.15
C ALA A 91 -37.65 -21.11 -31.35
N SER A 92 -38.48 -21.10 -30.35
CA SER A 92 -39.84 -20.56 -30.35
C SER A 92 -39.87 -19.06 -30.69
N MET A 93 -38.90 -18.31 -30.13
CA MET A 93 -38.76 -16.89 -30.41
C MET A 93 -38.38 -16.60 -31.86
N VAL A 94 -37.47 -17.40 -32.40
CA VAL A 94 -37.02 -17.28 -33.81
C VAL A 94 -38.18 -17.61 -34.74
N GLU A 95 -38.96 -18.67 -34.50
CA GLU A 95 -40.14 -19.03 -35.28
C GLU A 95 -41.19 -17.93 -35.23
N TYR A 96 -41.52 -17.45 -34.03
CA TYR A 96 -42.49 -16.37 -33.87
C TYR A 96 -42.09 -15.13 -34.69
N TYR A 97 -40.83 -14.69 -34.63
CA TYR A 97 -40.37 -13.54 -35.38
C TYR A 97 -40.32 -13.79 -36.87
N LYS A 98 -39.97 -14.99 -37.34
CA LYS A 98 -40.00 -15.36 -38.74
C LYS A 98 -41.43 -15.26 -39.33
N ASP A 99 -42.42 -15.70 -38.60
CA ASP A 99 -43.80 -15.70 -39.03
C ASP A 99 -44.43 -14.29 -39.01
N ASN A 100 -44.06 -13.49 -38.03
CA ASN A 100 -44.67 -12.17 -37.85
C ASN A 100 -43.91 -11.02 -38.58
N LEU A 101 -42.62 -11.17 -38.91
CA LEU A 101 -41.87 -10.18 -39.69
C LEU A 101 -42.29 -10.10 -41.16
N LYS A 102 -42.99 -11.14 -41.66
CA LYS A 102 -43.50 -11.13 -43.06
C LYS A 102 -44.68 -10.16 -43.26
N THR A 103 -45.27 -9.61 -42.23
CA THR A 103 -46.59 -9.01 -42.34
C THR A 103 -46.71 -7.50 -42.09
N SER A 104 -45.77 -6.82 -41.50
CA SER A 104 -45.78 -5.34 -41.42
C SER A 104 -44.67 -4.79 -40.49
N GLY A 105 -44.06 -3.65 -40.81
CA GLY A 105 -43.14 -2.88 -39.95
C GLY A 105 -43.80 -2.28 -38.70
N LYS A 106 -44.78 -2.92 -38.11
CA LYS A 106 -45.41 -2.57 -36.84
C LYS A 106 -44.73 -3.33 -35.69
N LYS A 107 -44.59 -2.70 -34.52
CA LYS A 107 -44.09 -3.30 -33.29
C LYS A 107 -44.73 -4.67 -33.08
N SER A 108 -43.88 -5.68 -32.83
CA SER A 108 -44.33 -7.03 -32.48
C SER A 108 -45.43 -7.01 -31.39
N GLN A 109 -46.59 -7.51 -31.71
CA GLN A 109 -47.68 -7.69 -30.78
C GLN A 109 -47.57 -9.09 -30.14
N LEU A 110 -46.53 -9.31 -29.37
CA LEU A 110 -46.49 -10.49 -28.50
C LEU A 110 -47.63 -10.42 -27.48
N ASP A 111 -48.34 -11.50 -27.34
CA ASP A 111 -49.30 -11.64 -26.25
C ASP A 111 -48.57 -11.59 -24.89
N ASP A 112 -49.27 -11.24 -23.83
CA ASP A 112 -48.68 -11.00 -22.53
C ASP A 112 -48.11 -12.26 -21.90
N PHE A 113 -48.59 -13.44 -22.21
CA PHE A 113 -48.07 -14.72 -21.77
C PHE A 113 -46.71 -15.00 -22.43
N THR A 114 -46.58 -14.83 -23.73
CA THR A 114 -45.32 -15.00 -24.46
C THR A 114 -44.27 -13.97 -24.02
N LYS A 115 -44.68 -12.71 -23.83
CA LYS A 115 -43.79 -11.69 -23.23
C LYS A 115 -43.25 -12.10 -21.87
N TYR A 116 -44.17 -12.61 -21.02
CA TYR A 116 -43.76 -13.08 -19.70
C TYR A 116 -42.78 -14.24 -19.78
N THR A 117 -43.04 -15.25 -20.64
CA THR A 117 -42.14 -16.39 -20.84
C THR A 117 -40.76 -15.94 -21.33
N PHE A 118 -40.68 -14.98 -22.26
CA PHE A 118 -39.40 -14.44 -22.79
C PHE A 118 -38.71 -13.46 -21.84
N SER A 119 -39.34 -13.03 -20.77
CA SER A 119 -38.74 -12.13 -19.79
C SER A 119 -37.79 -12.82 -18.80
N PHE A 120 -37.81 -14.14 -18.73
CA PHE A 120 -36.93 -14.90 -17.87
C PHE A 120 -35.49 -14.93 -18.43
N SER A 121 -34.53 -14.83 -17.54
CA SER A 121 -33.11 -14.93 -17.86
C SER A 121 -32.31 -15.49 -16.68
N GLY A 122 -31.17 -16.08 -16.96
CA GLY A 122 -30.24 -16.51 -15.93
C GLY A 122 -29.27 -15.41 -15.53
N LEU A 123 -28.85 -15.44 -14.28
CA LEU A 123 -27.79 -14.57 -13.75
C LEU A 123 -26.76 -15.43 -13.03
N GLU A 124 -25.52 -15.44 -13.51
CA GLU A 124 -24.39 -16.07 -12.83
C GLU A 124 -23.89 -15.13 -11.73
N CYS A 125 -23.82 -15.67 -10.52
CA CYS A 125 -23.30 -15.01 -9.35
C CYS A 125 -22.13 -15.81 -8.78
N ARG A 126 -21.14 -15.13 -8.24
CA ARG A 126 -20.11 -15.73 -7.41
C ARG A 126 -20.54 -15.69 -5.96
N ILE A 127 -20.33 -16.79 -5.24
CA ILE A 127 -20.53 -16.84 -3.79
C ILE A 127 -19.27 -16.25 -3.14
N LEU A 128 -19.45 -15.30 -2.23
CA LEU A 128 -18.35 -14.63 -1.51
C LEU A 128 -18.18 -15.15 -0.09
N GLY A 129 -19.20 -15.84 0.44
CA GLY A 129 -19.23 -16.38 1.80
C GLY A 129 -20.63 -16.42 2.36
N THR A 130 -20.72 -16.69 3.65
CA THR A 130 -21.97 -16.89 4.37
C THR A 130 -22.06 -15.96 5.57
N PHE A 131 -23.17 -15.22 5.68
CA PHE A 131 -23.57 -14.58 6.94
C PHE A 131 -24.35 -15.58 7.79
N TYR A 132 -24.02 -15.65 9.07
CA TYR A 132 -24.69 -16.54 10.02
C TYR A 132 -24.78 -15.90 11.40
N ARG A 133 -25.61 -16.44 12.28
CA ARG A 133 -25.66 -16.07 13.69
C ARG A 133 -24.84 -17.06 14.50
N ASP A 134 -23.99 -16.54 15.38
CA ASP A 134 -23.28 -17.33 16.36
C ASP A 134 -24.19 -17.71 17.56
N GLU A 135 -23.63 -18.46 18.53
CA GLU A 135 -24.35 -18.87 19.75
C GLU A 135 -24.87 -17.68 20.57
N ASP A 136 -24.21 -16.53 20.50
CA ASP A 136 -24.61 -15.27 21.13
C ASP A 136 -25.63 -14.47 20.30
N LYS A 137 -26.15 -15.03 19.20
CA LYS A 137 -27.04 -14.39 18.21
C LYS A 137 -26.42 -13.16 17.51
N LYS A 138 -25.09 -13.03 17.49
CA LYS A 138 -24.41 -11.99 16.74
C LYS A 138 -24.21 -12.40 15.30
N ILE A 139 -24.34 -11.44 14.39
CA ILE A 139 -24.07 -11.67 12.97
C ILE A 139 -22.58 -11.82 12.75
N GLN A 140 -22.18 -12.92 12.12
CA GLN A 140 -20.81 -13.24 11.72
C GLN A 140 -20.76 -13.44 10.21
N PHE A 141 -19.54 -13.42 9.64
CA PHE A 141 -19.31 -13.68 8.23
C PHE A 141 -18.17 -14.68 8.06
N GLY A 142 -18.44 -15.79 7.40
CA GLY A 142 -17.43 -16.75 6.93
C GLY A 142 -17.16 -16.53 5.44
N ALA A 143 -15.89 -16.52 5.04
CA ALA A 143 -15.50 -16.34 3.64
C ALA A 143 -15.65 -17.63 2.80
N ASP A 144 -16.32 -18.64 3.33
CA ASP A 144 -16.56 -19.96 2.75
C ASP A 144 -18.03 -20.35 2.90
N VAL A 145 -18.34 -21.50 2.38
CA VAL A 145 -19.66 -22.16 2.48
C VAL A 145 -19.44 -23.51 3.12
N GLU A 146 -19.79 -23.65 4.39
CA GLU A 146 -19.67 -24.93 5.11
C GLU A 146 -20.74 -25.92 4.67
N ASN A 147 -21.95 -25.42 4.37
CA ASN A 147 -23.07 -26.24 3.94
C ASN A 147 -23.93 -25.51 2.91
N TYR A 148 -24.60 -26.25 2.04
CA TYR A 148 -25.60 -25.74 1.14
C TYR A 148 -26.78 -26.69 1.04
N TYR A 149 -27.96 -26.11 0.84
CA TYR A 149 -29.20 -26.82 0.63
C TYR A 149 -29.60 -26.85 -0.84
N SER A 150 -30.68 -27.52 -1.17
CA SER A 150 -31.22 -27.56 -2.53
C SER A 150 -31.49 -26.16 -3.06
N ALA A 151 -31.03 -25.87 -4.29
CA ALA A 151 -31.08 -24.53 -4.88
C ALA A 151 -32.49 -23.90 -4.85
N HIS A 152 -33.53 -24.68 -5.07
CA HIS A 152 -34.92 -24.20 -5.13
C HIS A 152 -35.44 -23.63 -3.79
N ASN A 153 -34.83 -24.00 -2.67
CA ASN A 153 -35.20 -23.49 -1.35
C ASN A 153 -34.52 -22.15 -1.01
N TYR A 154 -33.63 -21.65 -1.86
CA TYR A 154 -33.07 -20.32 -1.66
C TYR A 154 -33.90 -19.25 -2.35
N VAL A 155 -33.97 -18.09 -1.72
CA VAL A 155 -34.60 -16.90 -2.27
C VAL A 155 -33.58 -15.75 -2.24
N ALA A 156 -33.42 -15.08 -3.38
CA ALA A 156 -32.41 -14.04 -3.54
C ALA A 156 -33.03 -12.64 -3.50
N TYR A 157 -32.36 -11.75 -2.76
CA TYR A 157 -32.75 -10.36 -2.55
C TYR A 157 -31.58 -9.43 -2.86
N LYS A 158 -31.88 -8.21 -3.31
CA LYS A 158 -30.89 -7.15 -3.54
C LYS A 158 -30.83 -6.23 -2.31
N PRO A 159 -29.75 -6.24 -1.51
CA PRO A 159 -29.60 -5.31 -0.40
C PRO A 159 -29.42 -3.88 -0.89
N VAL A 160 -30.05 -2.93 -0.21
CA VAL A 160 -29.96 -1.49 -0.47
C VAL A 160 -29.88 -0.71 0.85
N GLY A 161 -29.49 0.55 0.82
CA GLY A 161 -29.45 1.43 1.99
C GLY A 161 -28.62 0.84 3.13
N ASP A 162 -29.19 0.81 4.33
CA ASP A 162 -28.51 0.42 5.57
C ASP A 162 -28.03 -1.05 5.56
N ILE A 163 -28.79 -1.93 4.89
CA ILE A 163 -28.39 -3.35 4.73
C ILE A 163 -27.10 -3.44 3.89
N LEU A 164 -27.05 -2.72 2.77
CA LEU A 164 -25.86 -2.69 1.93
C LEU A 164 -24.69 -2.00 2.63
N GLU A 165 -24.95 -0.95 3.41
CA GLU A 165 -23.92 -0.28 4.22
C GLU A 165 -23.34 -1.24 5.25
N MET A 166 -24.17 -2.04 5.91
CA MET A 166 -23.71 -3.05 6.86
C MET A 166 -22.83 -4.11 6.17
N ILE A 167 -23.26 -4.63 5.00
CA ILE A 167 -22.49 -5.64 4.26
C ILE A 167 -21.12 -5.14 3.86
N VAL A 168 -21.02 -3.94 3.29
CA VAL A 168 -19.75 -3.43 2.74
C VAL A 168 -18.78 -2.93 3.80
N ASN A 169 -19.27 -2.60 4.98
CA ASN A 169 -18.48 -2.15 6.13
C ASN A 169 -18.43 -3.21 7.25
N PHE A 170 -18.87 -4.43 6.95
CA PHE A 170 -18.85 -5.52 7.94
C PHE A 170 -17.43 -5.81 8.40
N ARG A 171 -17.30 -5.95 9.71
CA ARG A 171 -16.05 -6.36 10.36
C ARG A 171 -16.35 -7.40 11.40
N ASP A 172 -15.43 -8.34 11.58
CA ASP A 172 -15.62 -9.48 12.50
C ASP A 172 -16.16 -9.05 13.86
N GLY A 173 -17.31 -9.56 14.16
CA GLY A 173 -18.01 -9.77 15.44
C GLY A 173 -18.11 -8.63 16.45
N ASN A 174 -17.31 -7.57 16.41
CA ASN A 174 -17.26 -6.57 17.49
C ASN A 174 -17.11 -5.11 17.06
N THR A 175 -17.09 -4.83 15.78
CA THR A 175 -16.88 -3.46 15.30
C THR A 175 -18.14 -2.90 14.68
N SER A 176 -18.90 -2.18 15.50
CA SER A 176 -20.00 -1.36 15.00
C SER A 176 -19.51 -0.35 13.97
N ILE A 177 -20.23 -0.19 12.87
CA ILE A 177 -20.12 0.95 11.96
C ILE A 177 -20.19 2.23 12.78
N GLY A 178 -19.33 3.22 12.50
CA GLY A 178 -19.31 4.48 13.23
C GLY A 178 -18.40 4.49 14.46
N CYS A 179 -17.38 3.64 14.52
CA CYS A 179 -16.30 3.81 15.48
C CYS A 179 -15.69 5.20 15.31
N SER A 180 -15.26 5.81 16.42
CA SER A 180 -14.63 7.14 16.43
C SER A 180 -13.40 7.24 15.53
N THR A 181 -12.90 6.10 15.05
CA THR A 181 -11.72 5.93 14.20
C THR A 181 -12.03 5.69 12.73
N ASP A 182 -13.30 5.46 12.37
CA ASP A 182 -13.67 5.19 10.99
C ASP A 182 -13.50 6.44 10.12
N TYR A 183 -12.88 6.24 8.96
CA TYR A 183 -12.68 7.27 7.97
C TYR A 183 -13.36 6.90 6.66
N ARG A 184 -14.26 7.78 6.18
CA ARG A 184 -14.97 7.58 4.93
C ARG A 184 -14.03 7.75 3.74
N ILE A 185 -13.81 6.66 2.97
CA ILE A 185 -12.98 6.70 1.77
C ILE A 185 -13.75 6.92 0.48
N GLY A 186 -15.06 6.64 0.47
CA GLY A 186 -15.87 6.76 -0.72
C GLY A 186 -17.31 6.30 -0.51
N LYS A 187 -17.91 5.83 -1.59
CA LYS A 187 -19.27 5.27 -1.64
C LYS A 187 -19.35 4.15 -2.67
N ILE A 188 -20.27 3.22 -2.47
CA ILE A 188 -20.52 2.14 -3.43
C ILE A 188 -20.97 2.70 -4.78
N ARG A 189 -20.37 2.19 -5.84
CA ARG A 189 -20.70 2.53 -7.21
C ARG A 189 -20.61 1.29 -8.09
N TYR A 190 -21.74 0.81 -8.60
CA TYR A 190 -21.79 -0.35 -9.49
C TYR A 190 -21.63 0.01 -10.96
N SER A 191 -22.03 1.21 -11.39
CA SER A 191 -21.93 1.63 -12.78
C SER A 191 -21.53 3.09 -12.92
N SER A 192 -20.99 3.47 -14.10
CA SER A 192 -20.57 4.84 -14.38
C SER A 192 -21.74 5.82 -14.43
N SER A 193 -22.88 5.39 -14.98
CA SER A 193 -24.06 6.24 -15.15
C SER A 193 -24.90 6.39 -13.90
N ARG A 194 -24.79 5.47 -12.94
CA ARG A 194 -25.58 5.42 -11.69
C ARG A 194 -27.11 5.45 -11.87
N ARG A 195 -27.63 5.33 -13.09
CA ARG A 195 -29.07 5.50 -13.43
C ARG A 195 -30.02 4.68 -12.55
N PHE A 196 -29.56 3.51 -12.08
CA PHE A 196 -30.33 2.62 -11.23
C PHE A 196 -30.00 2.72 -9.73
N GLN A 197 -29.00 3.54 -9.38
CA GLN A 197 -28.62 3.78 -7.99
C GLN A 197 -29.18 5.08 -7.42
N ASP A 198 -29.57 6.03 -8.26
CA ASP A 198 -30.04 7.37 -7.83
C ASP A 198 -31.37 7.34 -7.07
N LYS A 199 -32.08 6.20 -7.09
CA LYS A 199 -33.30 5.97 -6.31
C LYS A 199 -33.04 5.64 -4.82
N HIS A 200 -31.80 5.34 -4.46
CA HIS A 200 -31.41 4.94 -3.10
C HIS A 200 -30.35 5.88 -2.55
N PRO A 201 -30.29 6.09 -1.23
CA PRO A 201 -29.22 6.84 -0.61
C PRO A 201 -27.84 6.31 -0.98
N ASP A 202 -26.83 7.20 -1.04
CA ASP A 202 -25.45 6.80 -1.17
C ASP A 202 -25.02 5.94 0.00
N VAL A 203 -24.42 4.79 -0.30
CA VAL A 203 -23.89 3.87 0.72
C VAL A 203 -22.41 4.19 0.92
N PRO A 204 -22.01 4.76 2.07
CA PRO A 204 -20.63 5.10 2.35
C PRO A 204 -19.78 3.85 2.62
N VAL A 205 -18.48 3.95 2.30
CA VAL A 205 -17.48 2.93 2.60
C VAL A 205 -16.45 3.54 3.53
N TYR A 206 -16.18 2.84 4.64
CA TYR A 206 -15.25 3.27 5.67
C TYR A 206 -14.05 2.34 5.76
N VAL A 207 -12.91 2.90 6.17
CA VAL A 207 -11.73 2.16 6.62
C VAL A 207 -11.36 2.61 8.01
N SER A 208 -10.81 1.72 8.81
CA SER A 208 -10.21 2.09 10.09
C SER A 208 -8.69 2.11 9.96
N PRO A 209 -8.03 3.20 10.33
CA PRO A 209 -6.57 3.24 10.38
C PRO A 209 -5.94 2.13 11.23
N SER A 210 -6.63 1.60 12.23
CA SER A 210 -6.18 0.44 13.02
C SER A 210 -5.96 -0.83 12.18
N ASP A 211 -6.59 -0.91 11.00
CA ASP A 211 -6.47 -2.08 10.14
C ASP A 211 -5.14 -2.11 9.37
N PHE A 212 -4.49 -0.97 9.17
CA PHE A 212 -3.24 -0.86 8.40
C PHE A 212 -2.09 -0.20 9.17
N LEU A 213 -2.32 0.61 10.20
CA LEU A 213 -1.25 1.21 10.99
C LEU A 213 -0.46 0.14 11.75
N GLY A 214 0.86 0.17 11.59
CA GLY A 214 1.77 -0.82 12.18
C GLY A 214 1.71 -2.20 11.52
N LYS A 215 1.03 -2.33 10.38
CA LYS A 215 0.90 -3.58 9.60
C LYS A 215 1.44 -3.38 8.19
N ARG A 216 1.81 -4.48 7.54
CA ARG A 216 2.20 -4.47 6.13
C ARG A 216 0.95 -4.56 5.27
N THR A 217 0.75 -3.56 4.40
CA THR A 217 -0.39 -3.50 3.49
C THR A 217 0.11 -3.36 2.06
N ALA A 218 -0.45 -4.15 1.14
CA ALA A 218 -0.16 -4.07 -0.29
C ALA A 218 -1.42 -3.74 -1.09
N LEU A 219 -1.31 -2.81 -2.05
CA LEU A 219 -2.37 -2.46 -2.97
C LEU A 219 -2.06 -3.00 -4.36
N PHE A 220 -2.92 -3.90 -4.83
CA PHE A 220 -2.83 -4.47 -6.16
C PHE A 220 -3.91 -3.91 -7.08
N GLY A 221 -3.57 -3.72 -8.34
CA GLY A 221 -4.52 -3.27 -9.33
C GLY A 221 -3.83 -2.81 -10.62
N MET A 222 -4.57 -2.80 -11.71
CA MET A 222 -4.10 -2.29 -12.99
C MET A 222 -3.94 -0.77 -12.95
N THR A 223 -3.27 -0.21 -13.95
CA THR A 223 -3.16 1.24 -14.14
C THR A 223 -4.56 1.86 -14.24
N ARG A 224 -4.77 3.04 -13.69
CA ARG A 224 -6.06 3.78 -13.67
C ARG A 224 -7.19 3.14 -12.86
N THR A 225 -6.91 2.19 -11.98
CA THR A 225 -7.93 1.59 -11.09
C THR A 225 -8.11 2.34 -9.76
N GLY A 226 -7.43 3.46 -9.58
CA GLY A 226 -7.57 4.30 -8.38
C GLY A 226 -6.61 3.98 -7.24
N LYS A 227 -5.55 3.17 -7.45
CA LYS A 227 -4.56 2.83 -6.40
C LYS A 227 -4.01 4.07 -5.69
N SER A 228 -3.46 5.02 -6.44
CA SER A 228 -2.87 6.24 -5.88
C SER A 228 -3.91 7.07 -5.12
N ASN A 229 -5.15 7.12 -5.60
CA ASN A 229 -6.22 7.80 -4.90
C ASN A 229 -6.57 7.09 -3.57
N THR A 230 -6.56 5.76 -3.55
CA THR A 230 -6.75 4.99 -2.31
C THR A 230 -5.63 5.28 -1.31
N VAL A 231 -4.37 5.33 -1.75
CA VAL A 231 -3.23 5.71 -0.88
C VAL A 231 -3.41 7.13 -0.33
N LYS A 232 -3.84 8.10 -1.15
CA LYS A 232 -4.16 9.46 -0.69
C LYS A 232 -5.21 9.43 0.43
N LYS A 233 -6.26 8.62 0.28
CA LYS A 233 -7.29 8.46 1.32
C LYS A 233 -6.77 7.79 2.59
N VAL A 234 -5.85 6.84 2.49
CA VAL A 234 -5.19 6.23 3.65
C VAL A 234 -4.31 7.26 4.39
N ILE A 235 -3.56 8.10 3.66
CA ILE A 235 -2.76 9.19 4.23
C ILE A 235 -3.66 10.18 4.96
N GLU A 236 -4.77 10.60 4.33
CA GLU A 236 -5.78 11.46 4.95
C GLU A 236 -6.35 10.84 6.22
N ALA A 237 -6.80 9.59 6.16
CA ALA A 237 -7.34 8.85 7.30
C ALA A 237 -6.35 8.77 8.47
N THR A 238 -5.08 8.49 8.16
CA THR A 238 -4.01 8.44 9.18
C THR A 238 -3.77 9.80 9.81
N THR A 239 -3.79 10.88 9.02
CA THR A 239 -3.61 12.25 9.52
C THR A 239 -4.77 12.66 10.42
N GLU A 240 -6.01 12.40 9.99
CA GLU A 240 -7.21 12.74 10.76
C GLU A 240 -7.26 12.01 12.11
N ILE A 241 -6.93 10.71 12.11
CA ILE A 241 -6.94 9.95 13.36
C ILE A 241 -5.77 10.36 14.26
N SER A 242 -4.59 10.66 13.69
CA SER A 242 -3.43 11.16 14.43
C SER A 242 -3.74 12.44 15.20
N ASN A 243 -4.60 13.30 14.66
CA ASN A 243 -5.02 14.52 15.33
C ASN A 243 -5.84 14.26 16.61
N LYS A 244 -6.41 13.07 16.77
CA LYS A 244 -7.14 12.64 17.97
C LYS A 244 -6.22 12.07 19.06
N ALA A 245 -4.91 11.92 18.79
CA ALA A 245 -3.97 11.37 19.75
C ALA A 245 -3.73 12.32 20.92
N THR A 246 -3.63 11.76 22.12
CA THR A 246 -3.40 12.52 23.35
C THR A 246 -1.93 12.89 23.59
N ASN A 247 -1.01 12.04 23.12
CA ASN A 247 0.43 12.21 23.31
C ASN A 247 1.14 12.53 21.99
N THR A 248 2.14 13.40 22.04
CA THR A 248 2.85 13.85 20.82
C THR A 248 3.89 12.80 20.39
N CYS A 249 4.62 12.19 21.33
CA CYS A 249 5.64 11.20 21.03
C CYS A 249 5.77 10.19 22.19
N ILE A 250 6.43 9.07 21.90
CA ILE A 250 6.84 8.09 22.88
C ILE A 250 8.15 8.59 23.49
N ASP A 251 8.24 8.61 24.81
CA ASP A 251 9.53 8.79 25.49
C ASP A 251 10.35 7.49 25.34
N ALA A 252 11.33 7.52 24.45
CA ALA A 252 12.17 6.35 24.16
C ALA A 252 12.98 5.89 25.41
N SER A 253 13.22 6.80 26.35
CA SER A 253 13.93 6.46 27.61
C SER A 253 13.04 5.70 28.60
N ALA A 254 11.73 5.84 28.47
CA ALA A 254 10.74 5.20 29.34
C ALA A 254 10.26 3.83 28.83
N VAL A 255 10.72 3.39 27.64
CA VAL A 255 10.26 2.18 26.96
C VAL A 255 11.42 1.20 26.83
N SER A 256 11.27 -0.01 27.40
CA SER A 256 12.21 -1.12 27.18
C SER A 256 12.03 -1.68 25.75
N ALA A 257 13.11 -2.19 25.15
CA ALA A 257 13.08 -2.85 23.84
C ALA A 257 12.13 -4.08 23.80
N THR A 258 11.73 -4.60 24.95
CA THR A 258 10.81 -5.73 25.11
C THR A 258 9.36 -5.30 25.33
N ASP A 259 9.09 -4.01 25.52
CA ASP A 259 7.75 -3.54 25.81
C ASP A 259 6.89 -3.56 24.55
N ASN A 260 5.76 -4.27 24.64
CA ASN A 260 4.76 -4.27 23.58
C ASN A 260 3.93 -2.97 23.65
N ILE A 261 4.37 -1.95 22.93
CA ILE A 261 3.72 -0.64 22.92
C ILE A 261 2.37 -0.77 22.21
N LYS A 262 1.27 -0.74 22.97
CA LYS A 262 -0.06 -0.65 22.39
C LYS A 262 -0.23 0.73 21.71
N GLN A 263 -0.33 0.74 20.40
CA GLN A 263 -0.47 1.97 19.59
C GLN A 263 -1.84 2.63 19.76
N PHE A 264 -2.87 1.82 20.05
CA PHE A 264 -4.26 2.26 20.20
C PHE A 264 -4.75 2.04 21.61
N LYS A 265 -5.71 2.84 22.02
CA LYS A 265 -6.55 2.62 23.20
C LYS A 265 -7.62 1.57 22.89
N ASP A 266 -8.33 1.12 23.91
CA ASP A 266 -9.41 0.12 23.75
C ASP A 266 -10.61 0.67 22.93
N ASP A 267 -10.76 1.99 22.83
CA ASP A 267 -11.74 2.68 21.98
C ASP A 267 -11.26 2.86 20.52
N GLY A 268 -10.08 2.31 20.17
CA GLY A 268 -9.49 2.39 18.85
C GLY A 268 -8.80 3.73 18.53
N THR A 269 -8.79 4.72 19.43
CA THR A 269 -8.07 5.98 19.20
C THR A 269 -6.56 5.78 19.40
N PRO A 270 -5.69 6.44 18.60
CA PRO A 270 -4.25 6.32 18.79
C PRO A 270 -3.81 6.99 20.10
N LYS A 271 -2.87 6.37 20.78
CA LYS A 271 -2.23 6.95 21.98
C LYS A 271 -1.27 8.07 21.62
N TYR A 272 -0.57 7.92 20.50
CA TYR A 272 0.49 8.81 20.04
C TYR A 272 0.21 9.33 18.65
N LYS A 273 0.70 10.53 18.35
CA LYS A 273 0.66 11.07 16.99
C LYS A 273 1.44 10.15 16.04
N VAL A 274 0.92 9.99 14.83
CA VAL A 274 1.49 9.14 13.80
C VAL A 274 2.23 10.01 12.80
N GLY A 275 3.54 9.85 12.71
CA GLY A 275 4.35 10.42 11.63
C GLY A 275 4.25 9.54 10.39
N GLN A 276 4.23 10.16 9.20
CA GLN A 276 4.17 9.47 7.93
C GLN A 276 5.38 9.85 7.07
N ILE A 277 6.07 8.85 6.52
CA ILE A 277 7.13 9.03 5.53
C ILE A 277 6.62 8.44 4.22
N ILE A 278 6.64 9.24 3.15
CA ILE A 278 6.12 8.87 1.84
C ILE A 278 7.25 8.94 0.82
N PHE A 279 7.63 7.81 0.24
CA PHE A 279 8.56 7.72 -0.88
C PHE A 279 7.79 7.83 -2.19
N ASP A 280 7.88 9.00 -2.83
CA ASP A 280 7.10 9.34 -4.01
C ASP A 280 7.97 9.30 -5.27
N MET A 281 8.10 8.12 -5.85
CA MET A 281 8.93 7.92 -7.06
C MET A 281 8.36 8.61 -8.31
N ASN A 282 7.04 8.76 -8.39
CA ASN A 282 6.36 9.30 -9.57
C ASN A 282 5.91 10.76 -9.41
N GLY A 283 6.06 11.34 -8.22
CA GLY A 283 5.63 12.71 -7.93
C GLY A 283 4.11 12.89 -7.76
N GLU A 284 3.38 11.81 -7.47
CA GLU A 284 1.91 11.84 -7.36
C GLU A 284 1.40 12.49 -6.05
N TYR A 285 2.24 12.54 -5.01
CA TYR A 285 1.89 13.04 -3.68
C TYR A 285 2.55 14.38 -3.36
N ALA A 286 3.76 14.61 -3.89
CA ALA A 286 4.59 15.76 -3.60
C ALA A 286 4.40 16.94 -4.57
N ASN A 287 3.80 16.72 -5.74
CA ASN A 287 3.53 17.76 -6.72
C ASN A 287 2.05 18.12 -6.76
N ALA A 288 1.75 19.34 -7.25
CA ALA A 288 0.38 19.79 -7.46
C ALA A 288 -0.35 18.92 -8.49
N ASN A 289 -1.63 18.70 -8.25
CA ASN A 289 -2.47 17.98 -9.21
C ASN A 289 -3.00 18.97 -10.25
N LEU A 290 -2.53 18.83 -11.49
CA LEU A 290 -2.93 19.72 -12.59
C LEU A 290 -4.42 19.59 -13.00
N GLN A 291 -5.06 18.47 -12.67
CA GLN A 291 -6.47 18.21 -13.01
C GLN A 291 -7.44 18.68 -11.93
N ASP A 292 -7.04 18.60 -10.67
CA ASP A 292 -7.86 18.93 -9.51
C ASP A 292 -7.00 19.77 -8.55
N GLU A 293 -6.94 21.08 -8.78
CA GLU A 293 -6.18 22.04 -7.95
C GLU A 293 -6.57 21.97 -6.46
N GLY A 294 -5.60 22.08 -5.57
CA GLY A 294 -5.81 22.04 -4.13
C GLY A 294 -6.09 20.66 -3.53
N THR A 295 -6.06 19.58 -4.34
CA THR A 295 -6.32 18.21 -3.88
C THR A 295 -5.06 17.39 -3.62
N ALA A 296 -3.87 17.92 -3.89
CA ALA A 296 -2.63 17.25 -3.59
C ALA A 296 -2.42 17.15 -2.07
N ILE A 297 -1.85 16.04 -1.61
CA ILE A 297 -1.66 15.77 -0.18
C ILE A 297 -0.85 16.88 0.49
N PHE A 298 0.23 17.34 -0.13
CA PHE A 298 1.06 18.40 0.44
C PHE A 298 0.35 19.75 0.51
N GLU A 299 -0.58 20.05 -0.42
CA GLU A 299 -1.36 21.29 -0.40
C GLU A 299 -2.38 21.25 0.73
N LYS A 300 -3.12 20.14 0.85
CA LYS A 300 -4.14 19.95 1.90
C LYS A 300 -3.55 20.00 3.31
N TYR A 301 -2.32 19.50 3.49
CA TYR A 301 -1.64 19.41 4.78
C TYR A 301 -0.32 20.23 4.80
N SER A 302 -0.29 21.36 4.10
CA SER A 302 0.93 22.16 3.90
C SER A 302 1.65 22.57 5.20
N GLN A 303 0.89 22.80 6.27
CA GLN A 303 1.45 23.22 7.57
C GLN A 303 2.21 22.10 8.30
N ILE A 304 1.95 20.84 7.99
CA ILE A 304 2.55 19.67 8.65
C ILE A 304 3.35 18.79 7.70
N THR A 305 3.47 19.19 6.42
CA THR A 305 4.19 18.43 5.39
C THR A 305 5.52 19.09 5.06
N THR A 306 6.61 18.34 5.09
CA THR A 306 7.90 18.77 4.57
C THR A 306 8.23 17.91 3.34
N ARG A 307 8.52 18.58 2.23
CA ARG A 307 8.91 17.91 0.98
C ARG A 307 10.44 17.91 0.84
N TYR A 308 10.98 16.76 0.45
CA TYR A 308 12.41 16.58 0.18
C TYR A 308 12.61 16.17 -1.27
N SER A 309 13.73 16.58 -1.86
CA SER A 309 14.17 16.20 -3.20
C SER A 309 15.68 16.07 -3.25
N VAL A 310 16.20 15.20 -4.09
CA VAL A 310 17.64 15.14 -4.41
C VAL A 310 18.06 16.28 -5.35
N LEU A 311 17.11 16.84 -6.11
CA LEU A 311 17.32 17.99 -6.98
C LEU A 311 16.86 19.28 -6.27
N ASP A 312 17.51 20.38 -6.59
CA ASP A 312 17.07 21.70 -6.14
C ASP A 312 15.78 22.09 -6.86
N LYS A 313 14.70 22.15 -6.10
CA LYS A 313 13.36 22.50 -6.57
C LYS A 313 12.73 23.54 -5.64
N PRO A 314 11.94 24.49 -6.16
CA PRO A 314 11.21 25.44 -5.34
C PRO A 314 10.35 24.71 -4.28
N ASP A 315 10.37 25.20 -3.05
CA ASP A 315 9.63 24.67 -1.91
C ASP A 315 9.98 23.23 -1.46
N PHE A 316 11.09 22.68 -1.94
CA PHE A 316 11.61 21.41 -1.46
C PHE A 316 12.91 21.62 -0.67
N LYS A 317 13.07 20.85 0.39
CA LYS A 317 14.37 20.72 1.06
C LYS A 317 15.22 19.74 0.27
N VAL A 318 16.45 20.15 -0.05
CA VAL A 318 17.37 19.29 -0.78
C VAL A 318 17.96 18.26 0.18
N LEU A 319 17.86 16.98 -0.17
CA LEU A 319 18.58 15.90 0.51
C LEU A 319 20.03 15.96 0.08
N LYS A 320 20.91 16.22 1.06
CA LYS A 320 22.34 16.27 0.84
C LYS A 320 22.99 15.09 1.57
N VAL A 321 23.88 14.38 0.88
CA VAL A 321 24.76 13.38 1.48
C VAL A 321 26.03 14.08 1.93
N ASN A 322 26.45 13.83 3.16
CA ASN A 322 27.74 14.29 3.64
C ASN A 322 28.83 13.26 3.28
N PHE A 323 29.51 13.49 2.16
CA PHE A 323 30.51 12.57 1.62
C PHE A 323 31.69 12.31 2.57
N PHE A 324 31.94 13.20 3.51
CA PHE A 324 33.03 13.05 4.49
C PHE A 324 32.60 12.18 5.69
N ASN A 325 31.33 12.16 6.06
CA ASN A 325 30.82 11.36 7.17
C ASN A 325 30.27 9.99 6.72
N GLU A 326 29.60 9.97 5.56
CA GLU A 326 28.98 8.79 4.95
C GLU A 326 29.85 8.30 3.78
N ILE A 327 31.07 7.85 4.11
CA ILE A 327 32.12 7.57 3.12
C ILE A 327 31.69 6.53 2.09
N SER A 328 31.17 5.37 2.54
CA SER A 328 30.74 4.30 1.63
C SER A 328 29.59 4.75 0.75
N VAL A 329 28.57 5.38 1.32
CA VAL A 329 27.39 5.87 0.57
C VAL A 329 27.79 6.96 -0.42
N GLY A 330 28.68 7.89 0.01
CA GLY A 330 29.19 8.94 -0.86
C GLY A 330 30.03 8.37 -2.03
N PHE A 331 30.85 7.36 -1.76
CA PHE A 331 31.63 6.69 -2.78
C PHE A 331 30.76 5.90 -3.77
N GLU A 332 29.77 5.15 -3.31
CA GLU A 332 28.81 4.46 -4.17
C GLU A 332 28.06 5.42 -5.11
N LEU A 333 27.68 6.61 -4.62
CA LEU A 333 27.06 7.64 -5.45
C LEU A 333 28.00 8.13 -6.55
N ILE A 334 29.31 8.38 -6.22
CA ILE A 334 30.32 8.76 -7.21
C ILE A 334 30.49 7.64 -8.22
N CYS A 335 30.64 6.38 -7.78
CA CYS A 335 30.79 5.23 -8.66
C CYS A 335 29.57 5.07 -9.59
N SER A 336 28.36 5.29 -9.11
CA SER A 336 27.16 5.24 -9.94
C SER A 336 27.13 6.31 -11.03
N LEU A 337 27.67 7.51 -10.76
CA LEU A 337 27.79 8.58 -11.74
C LEU A 337 28.88 8.32 -12.78
N LEU A 338 29.91 7.54 -12.42
CA LEU A 338 31.04 7.19 -13.29
C LEU A 338 30.83 5.85 -14.02
N ALA A 339 29.70 5.19 -13.84
CA ALA A 339 29.47 3.84 -14.38
C ALA A 339 29.56 3.73 -15.91
N ASP A 340 29.25 4.80 -16.63
CA ASP A 340 29.31 4.84 -18.09
C ASP A 340 30.71 5.28 -18.64
N GLU A 341 31.61 5.65 -17.75
CA GLU A 341 32.96 6.10 -18.14
C GLU A 341 33.90 4.90 -18.35
N SER A 342 34.72 4.94 -19.43
CA SER A 342 35.51 3.80 -19.87
C SER A 342 36.99 3.85 -19.55
N GLY A 343 37.46 4.94 -18.92
CA GLY A 343 38.89 5.13 -18.61
C GLY A 343 39.43 4.10 -17.61
N ASP A 344 40.59 3.52 -17.84
CA ASP A 344 41.14 2.49 -16.96
C ASP A 344 41.41 3.00 -15.54
N TYR A 345 41.82 4.27 -15.38
CA TYR A 345 41.95 4.91 -14.07
C TYR A 345 40.62 5.07 -13.34
N ILE A 346 39.52 5.30 -14.07
CA ILE A 346 38.18 5.38 -13.49
C ILE A 346 37.76 3.99 -13.00
N LYS A 347 38.01 2.96 -13.80
CA LYS A 347 37.70 1.57 -13.42
C LYS A 347 38.50 1.18 -12.17
N SER A 348 39.78 1.53 -12.09
CA SER A 348 40.58 1.27 -10.90
C SER A 348 40.05 2.01 -9.68
N PHE A 349 39.67 3.29 -9.84
CA PHE A 349 39.11 4.08 -8.78
C PHE A 349 37.76 3.50 -8.29
N THR A 350 36.86 3.13 -9.20
CA THR A 350 35.53 2.60 -8.84
C THR A 350 35.58 1.17 -8.30
N ALA A 351 36.69 0.44 -8.50
CA ALA A 351 36.90 -0.90 -7.96
C ALA A 351 37.38 -0.92 -6.49
N VAL A 352 37.70 0.24 -5.93
CA VAL A 352 38.16 0.33 -4.53
C VAL A 352 37.04 0.03 -3.59
N ASP A 353 37.29 -0.83 -2.60
CA ASP A 353 36.36 -1.13 -1.51
C ASP A 353 36.61 -0.17 -0.34
N LEU A 354 35.58 0.63 -0.01
CA LEU A 354 35.56 1.59 1.11
C LEU A 354 34.59 1.20 2.21
N GLU A 355 34.12 -0.06 2.24
CA GLU A 355 33.30 -0.57 3.35
C GLU A 355 34.15 -0.70 4.62
N GLU A 356 33.66 -0.17 5.75
CA GLU A 356 34.37 -0.22 7.03
C GLU A 356 34.39 -1.66 7.58
N PRO A 357 35.55 -2.26 7.87
CA PRO A 357 35.64 -3.57 8.49
C PRO A 357 35.04 -3.59 9.89
N ALA A 358 34.28 -4.62 10.22
CA ALA A 358 33.63 -4.77 11.52
C ALA A 358 34.61 -4.81 12.71
N ASP A 359 35.82 -5.36 12.50
CA ASP A 359 36.87 -5.41 13.52
C ASP A 359 37.79 -4.19 13.40
N LYS A 360 37.58 -3.21 14.28
CA LYS A 360 38.33 -1.95 14.34
C LYS A 360 39.82 -2.10 14.73
N PHE A 361 40.23 -3.24 15.24
CA PHE A 361 41.62 -3.51 15.64
C PHE A 361 42.37 -4.33 14.60
N SER A 362 41.77 -4.72 13.52
CA SER A 362 42.34 -5.53 12.46
C SER A 362 43.32 -4.73 11.56
N SER A 363 44.23 -5.44 10.92
CA SER A 363 45.06 -4.86 9.85
C SER A 363 44.22 -4.40 8.66
N ALA A 364 43.04 -4.98 8.45
CA ALA A 364 42.06 -4.55 7.44
C ALA A 364 41.52 -3.16 7.75
N HIS A 365 41.20 -2.87 9.01
CA HIS A 365 40.74 -1.53 9.40
C HIS A 365 41.82 -0.47 9.23
N ILE A 366 43.10 -0.80 9.55
CA ILE A 366 44.24 0.14 9.30
C ILE A 366 44.36 0.48 7.81
N ARG A 367 44.21 -0.51 6.93
CA ARG A 367 44.22 -0.30 5.47
C ARG A 367 43.01 0.51 5.00
N TRP A 368 41.83 0.16 5.48
CA TRP A 368 40.60 0.90 5.21
C TRP A 368 40.75 2.39 5.62
N ALA A 369 41.23 2.65 6.82
CA ALA A 369 41.43 4.02 7.31
C ALA A 369 42.36 4.86 6.36
N ARG A 370 43.43 4.26 5.80
CA ARG A 370 44.25 4.90 4.81
C ARG A 370 43.51 5.17 3.51
N LYS A 371 42.76 4.20 2.97
CA LYS A 371 41.95 4.36 1.76
C LYS A 371 40.92 5.46 1.95
N SER A 372 40.24 5.43 3.08
CA SER A 372 39.27 6.45 3.49
C SER A 372 39.92 7.85 3.56
N ALA A 373 41.12 7.93 4.14
CA ALA A 373 41.84 9.20 4.20
C ALA A 373 42.17 9.75 2.82
N VAL A 374 42.70 8.91 1.92
CA VAL A 374 42.98 9.30 0.53
C VAL A 374 41.74 9.74 -0.21
N TYR A 375 40.65 8.98 -0.09
CA TYR A 375 39.38 9.37 -0.67
C TYR A 375 38.89 10.75 -0.20
N GLN A 376 38.99 11.04 1.10
CA GLN A 376 38.62 12.34 1.66
C GLN A 376 39.55 13.47 1.14
N CYS A 377 40.82 13.17 0.92
CA CYS A 377 41.77 14.12 0.27
C CYS A 377 41.32 14.38 -1.18
N CYS A 378 40.93 13.36 -1.93
CA CYS A 378 40.41 13.52 -3.29
C CYS A 378 39.15 14.39 -3.32
N LEU A 379 38.20 14.19 -2.38
CA LEU A 379 37.02 15.04 -2.25
C LEU A 379 37.39 16.52 -2.02
N LYS A 380 38.36 16.79 -1.13
CA LYS A 380 38.87 18.15 -0.88
C LYS A 380 39.45 18.77 -2.13
N MET A 381 40.32 18.03 -2.84
CA MET A 381 40.93 18.47 -4.08
C MET A 381 39.92 18.70 -5.20
N ALA A 382 38.85 17.91 -5.24
CA ALA A 382 37.71 18.07 -6.15
C ALA A 382 36.78 19.24 -5.80
N GLY A 383 37.03 19.95 -4.70
CA GLY A 383 36.27 21.14 -4.31
C GLY A 383 35.02 20.86 -3.47
N PHE A 384 34.86 19.66 -2.92
CA PHE A 384 33.77 19.38 -1.98
C PHE A 384 33.94 20.21 -0.70
N THR A 385 32.79 20.69 -0.18
CA THR A 385 32.78 21.48 1.05
C THR A 385 33.10 20.61 2.26
N VAL A 386 34.20 20.92 2.93
CA VAL A 386 34.64 20.20 4.12
C VAL A 386 33.82 20.63 5.33
N PRO A 387 33.33 19.69 6.16
CA PRO A 387 32.66 20.03 7.42
C PRO A 387 33.62 20.80 8.36
N ASN A 388 33.05 21.68 9.19
CA ASN A 388 33.84 22.43 10.18
C ASN A 388 34.52 21.47 11.16
N ASN A 389 35.81 21.74 11.41
CA ASN A 389 36.67 20.94 12.32
C ASN A 389 36.83 19.46 11.91
N HIS A 390 36.64 19.15 10.63
CA HIS A 390 36.81 17.79 10.13
C HIS A 390 38.27 17.35 10.26
N LYS A 391 38.47 16.15 10.81
CA LYS A 391 39.79 15.52 10.95
C LYS A 391 39.80 14.19 10.21
N VAL A 392 40.96 13.82 9.72
CA VAL A 392 41.21 12.55 9.04
C VAL A 392 42.00 11.64 9.94
N GLU A 393 41.46 10.43 10.20
CA GLU A 393 42.06 9.46 11.09
C GLU A 393 42.68 8.31 10.30
N PHE A 394 43.99 8.15 10.41
CA PHE A 394 44.71 7.03 9.82
C PHE A 394 46.06 6.83 10.52
N THR A 395 46.65 5.65 10.37
CA THR A 395 47.98 5.37 10.88
C THR A 395 49.04 5.79 9.88
N GLY A 396 49.77 6.84 10.20
CA GLY A 396 50.91 7.35 9.42
C GLY A 396 52.21 6.58 9.68
N ASN A 397 53.31 7.19 9.20
CA ASN A 397 54.69 6.69 9.43
C ASN A 397 55.61 7.82 9.91
N LYS A 398 56.40 7.55 10.93
CA LYS A 398 57.23 8.57 11.55
C LYS A 398 58.24 9.21 10.58
N ASP A 399 58.82 8.42 9.68
CA ASP A 399 59.84 8.95 8.75
C ASP A 399 59.19 9.85 7.69
N ILE A 400 57.96 9.51 7.24
CA ILE A 400 57.19 10.35 6.33
C ILE A 400 56.67 11.58 7.08
N ASN A 401 56.13 11.41 8.29
CA ASN A 401 55.62 12.52 9.09
C ASN A 401 56.70 13.58 9.35
N ASN A 402 57.94 13.16 9.65
CA ASN A 402 59.06 14.08 9.87
C ASN A 402 59.40 14.95 8.64
N ARG A 403 59.08 14.48 7.43
CA ARG A 403 59.37 15.20 6.19
C ARG A 403 58.31 16.18 5.79
N ILE A 404 57.04 15.86 6.12
CA ILE A 404 55.87 16.57 5.58
C ILE A 404 55.20 17.45 6.60
N ILE A 405 55.05 16.95 7.86
CA ILE A 405 54.25 17.58 8.91
C ILE A 405 55.09 17.88 10.17
N ASP A 406 56.35 18.26 10.00
CA ASP A 406 57.27 18.64 11.07
C ASP A 406 57.41 17.63 12.21
N GLY A 407 57.34 16.33 11.89
CA GLY A 407 57.48 15.24 12.85
C GLY A 407 56.30 14.98 13.76
N ARG A 408 55.16 15.63 13.55
CA ARG A 408 53.94 15.35 14.33
C ARG A 408 53.51 13.90 14.12
N THR A 409 53.16 13.23 15.21
CA THR A 409 52.67 11.89 15.15
C THR A 409 51.18 11.92 14.74
N ILE A 410 50.81 11.09 13.79
CA ILE A 410 49.40 10.89 13.45
C ILE A 410 48.85 9.86 14.40
N ASP A 411 47.99 10.33 15.31
CA ASP A 411 47.24 9.47 16.23
C ASP A 411 45.94 9.05 15.56
N PRO A 412 45.68 7.74 15.38
CA PRO A 412 44.49 7.25 14.76
C PRO A 412 43.18 7.67 15.47
N SER A 413 43.28 7.96 16.77
CA SER A 413 42.10 8.37 17.59
C SER A 413 41.84 9.88 17.56
N VAL A 414 42.79 10.69 17.15
CA VAL A 414 42.67 12.16 17.12
C VAL A 414 42.62 12.70 15.71
N GLY A 415 43.33 12.04 14.79
CA GLY A 415 43.47 12.45 13.40
C GLY A 415 44.25 13.73 13.22
N ILE A 416 44.43 14.15 11.97
CA ILE A 416 45.04 15.38 11.54
C ILE A 416 44.09 16.26 10.73
N SER A 417 44.48 17.52 10.48
CA SER A 417 43.68 18.37 9.60
C SER A 417 43.64 17.77 8.18
N LEU A 418 42.58 18.06 7.45
CA LEU A 418 42.48 17.59 6.06
C LEU A 418 43.55 18.22 5.17
N GLU A 419 43.98 19.43 5.47
CA GLU A 419 45.11 20.09 4.79
C GLU A 419 46.41 19.32 4.97
N ASP A 420 46.74 18.94 6.20
CA ASP A 420 47.93 18.11 6.50
C ASP A 420 47.82 16.73 5.85
N ALA A 421 46.60 16.13 5.84
CA ALA A 421 46.36 14.85 5.18
C ALA A 421 46.59 14.93 3.66
N VAL A 422 46.11 15.98 3.02
CA VAL A 422 46.34 16.23 1.58
C VAL A 422 47.82 16.37 1.33
N ALA A 423 48.56 17.17 2.11
CA ALA A 423 50.01 17.32 1.96
C ALA A 423 50.74 15.97 2.13
N PHE A 424 50.36 15.19 3.13
CA PHE A 424 50.91 13.86 3.39
C PHE A 424 50.69 12.89 2.22
N TRP A 425 49.48 12.74 1.76
CA TRP A 425 49.16 11.77 0.71
C TRP A 425 49.58 12.22 -0.68
N THR A 426 49.60 13.53 -0.96
CA THR A 426 50.20 14.05 -2.19
C THR A 426 51.71 13.75 -2.25
N TRP A 427 52.44 13.99 -1.14
CA TRP A 427 53.86 13.63 -1.09
C TRP A 427 54.06 12.11 -1.27
N VAL A 428 53.25 11.27 -0.67
CA VAL A 428 53.34 9.81 -0.84
C VAL A 428 53.09 9.41 -2.29
N ALA A 429 52.12 10.02 -2.97
CA ALA A 429 51.79 9.73 -4.36
C ALA A 429 52.94 10.13 -5.31
N GLU A 430 53.58 11.30 -5.07
CA GLU A 430 54.62 11.84 -5.92
C GLU A 430 56.00 11.21 -5.70
N ASN A 431 56.23 10.57 -4.55
CA ASN A 431 57.55 10.10 -4.16
C ASN A 431 57.62 8.57 -3.91
N GLN A 432 56.93 7.78 -4.66
CA GLN A 432 56.89 6.30 -4.49
C GLN A 432 58.25 5.62 -4.70
N ASP A 433 59.16 6.26 -5.43
CA ASP A 433 60.53 5.81 -5.65
C ASP A 433 61.53 6.28 -4.56
N ASP A 434 61.05 6.98 -3.51
CA ASP A 434 61.89 7.41 -2.41
C ASP A 434 62.54 6.21 -1.69
N LYS A 435 63.75 6.42 -1.20
CA LYS A 435 64.52 5.40 -0.45
C LYS A 435 63.74 4.75 0.69
N PHE A 436 62.81 5.49 1.29
CA PHE A 436 61.97 4.93 2.33
C PHE A 436 61.11 3.75 1.79
N PHE A 437 60.41 3.95 0.67
CA PHE A 437 59.50 2.92 0.11
C PHE A 437 60.32 1.73 -0.43
N VAL A 438 61.48 1.99 -1.08
CA VAL A 438 62.36 0.94 -1.58
C VAL A 438 62.92 0.09 -0.44
N ASN A 439 63.39 0.74 0.64
CA ASN A 439 63.89 0.04 1.82
C ASN A 439 62.79 -0.72 2.57
N TYR A 440 61.58 -0.13 2.64
CA TYR A 440 60.44 -0.81 3.28
C TYR A 440 60.07 -2.10 2.54
N ARG A 441 59.96 -2.04 1.22
CA ARG A 441 59.69 -3.22 0.37
C ARG A 441 60.79 -4.29 0.54
N SER A 442 62.05 -3.87 0.52
CA SER A 442 63.20 -4.79 0.70
C SER A 442 63.17 -5.48 2.07
N LYS A 443 62.73 -4.77 3.14
CA LYS A 443 62.72 -5.29 4.50
C LYS A 443 61.52 -6.15 4.81
N ASN A 444 60.33 -5.79 4.27
CA ASN A 444 59.06 -6.38 4.66
C ASN A 444 58.45 -7.32 3.59
N GLY A 445 59.04 -7.34 2.37
CA GLY A 445 58.53 -8.19 1.28
C GLY A 445 57.27 -7.71 0.60
N HIS A 446 56.73 -6.54 1.01
CA HIS A 446 55.53 -5.92 0.42
C HIS A 446 55.69 -4.38 0.46
N ASP A 447 54.86 -3.70 -0.35
CA ASP A 447 54.85 -2.24 -0.40
C ASP A 447 54.20 -1.65 0.87
N TRP A 448 54.60 -0.44 1.22
CA TRP A 448 53.98 0.34 2.29
C TRP A 448 52.61 0.91 1.84
N VAL A 449 52.53 1.22 0.53
CA VAL A 449 51.28 1.68 -0.11
C VAL A 449 50.61 0.48 -0.74
N ASP A 450 49.40 0.21 -0.31
CA ASP A 450 48.55 -0.88 -0.85
C ASP A 450 48.22 -0.60 -2.34
N GLU A 451 47.92 -1.64 -3.13
CA GLU A 451 47.56 -1.51 -4.55
C GLU A 451 46.39 -0.54 -4.76
N ASP A 452 45.40 -0.57 -3.87
CA ASP A 452 44.21 0.29 -3.91
C ASP A 452 44.54 1.78 -3.65
N LEU A 453 45.74 2.09 -3.20
CA LEU A 453 46.18 3.46 -2.92
C LEU A 453 47.12 4.02 -4.01
N LYS A 454 47.54 3.17 -4.94
CA LYS A 454 48.36 3.55 -6.12
C LYS A 454 47.45 4.07 -7.23
#